data_f9bc00b29a23fa561f46ca65c6ee0a65
#
_entry.id   f9bc00b29a23fa561f46ca65c6ee0a65
#
_cell.length_a   1.000
_cell.length_b   1.000
_cell.length_c   1.000
_cell.angle_alpha   90.00
_cell.angle_beta   90.00
_cell.angle_gamma   90.00
#
_symmetry.space_group_name_H-M   'P 1'
#
loop_
_entity.id
_entity.type
_entity.pdbx_description
1 polymer ?
#
loop_
_entity_poly.entity_id
_entity_poly.type
_entity_poly.pdbx_seq_one_letter_code
_entity_poly.pdbx_strand_id
1 'polypeptide(L)'
;MPDGLTKSARRVFDILELFRERQCPLRLKDVVDALGMPTSSAAALLKTMAQMNYLSFESTSRAYLPTPRLSQLGDWVTPASYEGGPIQEAFRRIGRKLGETILLGTKTDIYVEIVDILRAREPLQYFTHVGTRVLLVHSGLGWPLLSELRDEEVARIYRRTVRQDKIDGGISSLNRLRGGVEQVRRDGYCLSRGMVTRGVGVVGMMVPTPPGHRPLAIGIAGPQERIEKNLTKILAAFRAENARLKKFAGEGD
;
A
#
# COMPACT_ATOMS: atom_id res chain seq x y z
N MET A 1 20.67 2.72 -7.47
CA MET A 1 20.07 1.48 -7.98
C MET A 1 20.38 0.38 -6.98
N PRO A 2 19.41 -0.41 -6.47
CA PRO A 2 19.77 -1.55 -5.64
C PRO A 2 20.53 -2.55 -6.51
N ASP A 3 21.81 -2.75 -6.20
CA ASP A 3 22.64 -3.79 -6.77
C ASP A 3 22.08 -5.16 -6.37
N GLY A 4 21.87 -6.04 -7.35
CA GLY A 4 21.48 -7.44 -7.13
C GLY A 4 20.18 -7.92 -7.79
N LEU A 5 19.45 -7.08 -8.52
CA LEU A 5 18.25 -7.52 -9.23
C LEU A 5 18.59 -8.23 -10.53
N THR A 6 18.08 -9.46 -10.70
CA THR A 6 18.20 -10.22 -11.97
C THR A 6 17.45 -9.47 -13.09
N LYS A 7 18.17 -9.03 -14.12
CA LYS A 7 17.61 -8.24 -15.24
C LYS A 7 16.39 -8.90 -15.89
N SER A 8 16.44 -10.23 -16.11
CA SER A 8 15.35 -10.96 -16.74
C SER A 8 14.09 -10.99 -15.87
N ALA A 9 14.21 -11.20 -14.56
CA ALA A 9 13.10 -11.20 -13.64
C ALA A 9 12.43 -9.82 -13.60
N ARG A 10 13.22 -8.75 -13.46
CA ARG A 10 12.70 -7.39 -13.48
C ARG A 10 11.92 -7.10 -14.77
N ARG A 11 12.48 -7.44 -15.94
CA ARG A 11 11.83 -7.22 -17.24
C ARG A 11 10.49 -7.93 -17.40
N VAL A 12 10.33 -9.12 -16.81
CA VAL A 12 9.03 -9.82 -16.78
C VAL A 12 8.00 -8.96 -16.03
N PHE A 13 8.35 -8.44 -14.85
CA PHE A 13 7.45 -7.58 -14.10
C PHE A 13 7.17 -6.26 -14.83
N ASP A 14 8.18 -5.63 -15.45
CA ASP A 14 7.99 -4.40 -16.24
C ASP A 14 6.98 -4.65 -17.40
N ILE A 15 7.02 -5.80 -18.06
CA ILE A 15 6.05 -6.20 -19.09
C ILE A 15 4.64 -6.35 -18.51
N LEU A 16 4.50 -7.02 -17.36
CA LEU A 16 3.20 -7.19 -16.71
C LEU A 16 2.60 -5.86 -16.26
N GLU A 17 3.41 -4.96 -15.71
CA GLU A 17 2.99 -3.61 -15.36
C GLU A 17 2.55 -2.80 -16.59
N LEU A 18 3.23 -2.94 -17.72
CA LEU A 18 2.83 -2.30 -18.97
C LEU A 18 1.45 -2.80 -19.45
N PHE A 19 1.16 -4.11 -19.35
CA PHE A 19 -0.17 -4.64 -19.64
C PHE A 19 -1.22 -4.09 -18.68
N ARG A 20 -0.91 -3.96 -17.39
CA ARG A 20 -1.79 -3.38 -16.38
C ARG A 20 -2.14 -1.92 -16.68
N GLU A 21 -1.17 -1.14 -17.18
CA GLU A 21 -1.37 0.28 -17.53
C GLU A 21 -2.19 0.43 -18.82
N ARG A 22 -1.86 -0.36 -19.84
CA ARG A 22 -2.45 -0.21 -21.19
C ARG A 22 -3.83 -0.87 -21.30
N GLN A 23 -4.06 -1.96 -20.56
CA GLN A 23 -5.31 -2.74 -20.57
C GLN A 23 -5.80 -3.16 -21.97
N CYS A 24 -4.87 -3.43 -22.88
CA CYS A 24 -5.13 -3.84 -24.25
C CYS A 24 -4.11 -4.87 -24.74
N PRO A 25 -4.38 -5.60 -25.83
CA PRO A 25 -3.38 -6.46 -26.47
C PRO A 25 -2.18 -5.62 -26.93
N LEU A 26 -0.95 -6.15 -26.68
CA LEU A 26 0.30 -5.49 -27.05
C LEU A 26 1.10 -6.35 -28.02
N ARG A 27 1.64 -5.73 -29.06
CA ARG A 27 2.60 -6.36 -29.97
C ARG A 27 4.01 -6.29 -29.41
N LEU A 28 4.91 -7.11 -29.92
CA LEU A 28 6.33 -7.06 -29.56
C LEU A 28 6.91 -5.63 -29.70
N LYS A 29 6.55 -4.92 -30.75
CA LYS A 29 7.01 -3.54 -30.97
C LYS A 29 6.55 -2.61 -29.87
N ASP A 30 5.30 -2.70 -29.43
CA ASP A 30 4.74 -1.84 -28.39
C ASP A 30 5.49 -2.01 -27.06
N VAL A 31 5.87 -3.25 -26.73
CA VAL A 31 6.65 -3.57 -25.53
C VAL A 31 8.09 -3.04 -25.65
N VAL A 32 8.71 -3.20 -26.80
CA VAL A 32 10.08 -2.70 -27.07
C VAL A 32 10.12 -1.17 -26.95
N ASP A 33 9.19 -0.49 -27.60
CA ASP A 33 9.13 0.97 -27.65
C ASP A 33 8.84 1.57 -26.25
N ALA A 34 7.90 0.94 -25.49
CA ALA A 34 7.52 1.43 -24.17
C ALA A 34 8.59 1.22 -23.10
N LEU A 35 9.28 0.06 -23.12
CA LEU A 35 10.21 -0.33 -22.07
C LEU A 35 11.70 -0.13 -22.44
N GLY A 36 11.99 0.29 -23.66
CA GLY A 36 13.37 0.54 -24.12
C GLY A 36 14.27 -0.71 -24.07
N MET A 37 13.70 -1.90 -24.21
CA MET A 37 14.47 -3.15 -24.12
C MET A 37 14.84 -3.70 -25.51
N PRO A 38 15.96 -4.45 -25.63
CA PRO A 38 16.34 -5.08 -26.90
C PRO A 38 15.24 -6.01 -27.43
N THR A 39 14.94 -5.92 -28.73
CA THR A 39 13.88 -6.71 -29.40
C THR A 39 14.02 -8.21 -29.17
N SER A 40 15.24 -8.76 -29.24
CA SER A 40 15.49 -10.17 -28.95
C SER A 40 15.13 -10.60 -27.54
N SER A 41 15.44 -9.74 -26.55
CA SER A 41 15.09 -9.99 -25.15
C SER A 41 13.59 -9.94 -24.93
N ALA A 42 12.90 -8.90 -25.46
CA ALA A 42 11.44 -8.78 -25.35
C ALA A 42 10.74 -9.97 -26.02
N ALA A 43 11.17 -10.38 -27.21
CA ALA A 43 10.62 -11.53 -27.92
C ALA A 43 10.79 -12.83 -27.13
N ALA A 44 11.97 -13.07 -26.57
CA ALA A 44 12.23 -14.27 -25.75
C ALA A 44 11.34 -14.30 -24.50
N LEU A 45 11.19 -13.17 -23.78
CA LEU A 45 10.36 -13.08 -22.58
C LEU A 45 8.87 -13.28 -22.91
N LEU A 46 8.34 -12.58 -23.91
CA LEU A 46 6.95 -12.72 -24.33
C LEU A 46 6.63 -14.15 -24.76
N LYS A 47 7.53 -14.79 -25.53
CA LYS A 47 7.39 -16.19 -25.94
C LYS A 47 7.38 -17.12 -24.72
N THR A 48 8.31 -16.94 -23.78
CA THR A 48 8.36 -17.74 -22.54
C THR A 48 7.09 -17.59 -21.72
N MET A 49 6.61 -16.34 -21.52
CA MET A 49 5.37 -16.08 -20.79
C MET A 49 4.14 -16.70 -21.47
N ALA A 50 4.12 -16.72 -22.81
CA ALA A 50 3.06 -17.38 -23.58
C ALA A 50 3.15 -18.91 -23.44
N GLN A 51 4.35 -19.51 -23.53
CA GLN A 51 4.56 -20.95 -23.33
C GLN A 51 4.17 -21.40 -21.91
N MET A 52 4.35 -20.54 -20.91
CA MET A 52 3.93 -20.78 -19.54
C MET A 52 2.43 -20.46 -19.29
N ASN A 53 1.68 -20.08 -20.33
CA ASN A 53 0.28 -19.71 -20.28
C ASN A 53 -0.04 -18.46 -19.40
N TYR A 54 0.91 -17.60 -19.13
CA TYR A 54 0.66 -16.30 -18.50
C TYR A 54 0.22 -15.23 -19.50
N LEU A 55 0.61 -15.38 -20.76
CA LEU A 55 0.11 -14.63 -21.90
C LEU A 55 -0.51 -15.58 -22.91
N SER A 56 -1.50 -15.12 -23.64
CA SER A 56 -1.95 -15.71 -24.91
C SER A 56 -1.32 -14.94 -26.06
N PHE A 57 -1.07 -15.60 -27.17
CA PHE A 57 -0.58 -15.00 -28.41
C PHE A 57 -1.64 -15.17 -29.51
N GLU A 58 -2.11 -14.05 -30.05
CA GLU A 58 -3.02 -14.04 -31.19
C GLU A 58 -2.23 -13.90 -32.49
N SER A 59 -2.29 -14.91 -33.32
CA SER A 59 -1.50 -14.99 -34.55
C SER A 59 -1.92 -13.98 -35.60
N THR A 60 -3.19 -13.64 -35.68
CA THR A 60 -3.76 -12.74 -36.68
C THR A 60 -3.30 -11.30 -36.43
N SER A 61 -3.40 -10.85 -35.19
CA SER A 61 -2.98 -9.51 -34.77
C SER A 61 -1.49 -9.42 -34.38
N ARG A 62 -0.83 -10.55 -34.21
CA ARG A 62 0.53 -10.70 -33.63
C ARG A 62 0.67 -10.03 -32.29
N ALA A 63 -0.37 -10.09 -31.48
CA ALA A 63 -0.42 -9.45 -30.18
C ALA A 63 -0.48 -10.48 -29.05
N TYR A 64 0.02 -10.06 -27.89
CA TYR A 64 -0.04 -10.79 -26.64
C TYR A 64 -1.09 -10.17 -25.72
N LEU A 65 -1.74 -10.99 -24.90
CA LEU A 65 -2.70 -10.58 -23.91
C LEU A 65 -2.53 -11.42 -22.63
N PRO A 66 -2.58 -10.83 -21.43
CA PRO A 66 -2.59 -11.56 -20.18
C PRO A 66 -3.72 -12.57 -20.08
N THR A 67 -3.43 -13.75 -19.55
CA THR A 67 -4.43 -14.79 -19.29
C THR A 67 -4.96 -14.72 -17.86
N PRO A 68 -6.11 -15.33 -17.54
CA PRO A 68 -6.61 -15.45 -16.16
C PRO A 68 -5.64 -16.16 -15.20
N ARG A 69 -4.65 -16.92 -15.72
CA ARG A 69 -3.63 -17.55 -14.89
C ARG A 69 -2.80 -16.55 -14.07
N LEU A 70 -2.66 -15.31 -14.57
CA LEU A 70 -1.98 -14.24 -13.79
C LEU A 70 -2.72 -13.87 -12.54
N SER A 71 -4.05 -13.76 -12.55
CA SER A 71 -4.84 -13.46 -11.36
C SER A 71 -4.75 -14.60 -10.35
N GLN A 72 -4.75 -15.85 -10.80
CA GLN A 72 -4.65 -17.03 -9.93
C GLN A 72 -3.34 -17.09 -9.12
N LEU A 73 -2.27 -16.44 -9.58
CA LEU A 73 -1.03 -16.35 -8.79
C LEU A 73 -1.21 -15.54 -7.50
N GLY A 74 -2.14 -14.60 -7.51
CA GLY A 74 -2.41 -13.70 -6.39
C GLY A 74 -3.61 -14.12 -5.51
N ASP A 75 -4.46 -15.04 -5.97
CA ASP A 75 -5.74 -15.38 -5.32
C ASP A 75 -5.58 -15.83 -3.86
N TRP A 76 -4.46 -16.50 -3.53
CA TRP A 76 -4.17 -16.91 -2.16
C TRP A 76 -3.48 -15.83 -1.31
N VAL A 77 -2.97 -14.77 -1.94
CA VAL A 77 -2.23 -13.69 -1.24
C VAL A 77 -3.19 -12.74 -0.55
N THR A 78 -4.34 -12.50 -1.17
CA THR A 78 -5.37 -11.64 -0.60
C THR A 78 -6.24 -12.48 0.32
N PRO A 79 -6.14 -12.33 1.65
CA PRO A 79 -7.01 -13.06 2.56
C PRO A 79 -8.47 -12.83 2.17
N ALA A 80 -9.28 -13.88 2.14
CA ALA A 80 -10.72 -13.81 1.87
C ALA A 80 -11.45 -12.79 2.80
N SER A 81 -10.85 -12.49 3.95
CA SER A 81 -11.28 -11.46 4.90
C SER A 81 -11.02 -10.02 4.42
N TYR A 82 -10.21 -9.82 3.38
CA TYR A 82 -9.88 -8.49 2.86
C TYR A 82 -10.67 -8.16 1.58
N GLU A 83 -10.58 -8.95 0.51
CA GLU A 83 -11.37 -8.73 -0.71
C GLU A 83 -12.82 -9.19 -0.51
N GLY A 84 -13.75 -8.23 -0.66
CA GLY A 84 -15.20 -8.48 -0.44
C GLY A 84 -15.59 -8.64 1.02
N GLY A 85 -14.63 -8.59 1.96
CA GLY A 85 -14.86 -8.78 3.38
C GLY A 85 -15.22 -7.48 4.14
N PRO A 86 -15.53 -7.63 5.45
CA PRO A 86 -15.97 -6.51 6.30
C PRO A 86 -14.98 -5.34 6.36
N ILE A 87 -13.67 -5.59 6.27
CA ILE A 87 -12.64 -4.55 6.27
C ILE A 87 -12.76 -3.68 5.01
N GLN A 88 -12.92 -4.30 3.83
CA GLN A 88 -13.08 -3.55 2.58
C GLN A 88 -14.39 -2.78 2.53
N GLU A 89 -15.47 -3.34 3.08
CA GLU A 89 -16.73 -2.61 3.19
C GLU A 89 -16.63 -1.40 4.13
N ALA A 90 -15.97 -1.56 5.30
CA ALA A 90 -15.72 -0.46 6.23
C ALA A 90 -14.89 0.64 5.55
N PHE A 91 -13.84 0.25 4.82
CA PHE A 91 -12.99 1.13 4.04
C PHE A 91 -13.80 1.96 3.02
N ARG A 92 -14.70 1.30 2.25
CA ARG A 92 -15.60 1.98 1.30
C ARG A 92 -16.62 2.91 2.00
N ARG A 93 -17.17 2.50 3.16
CA ARG A 93 -18.12 3.33 3.92
C ARG A 93 -17.47 4.61 4.45
N ILE A 94 -16.26 4.48 5.02
CA ILE A 94 -15.47 5.64 5.47
C ILE A 94 -15.21 6.58 4.30
N GLY A 95 -14.79 6.07 3.14
CA GLY A 95 -14.50 6.87 1.96
C GLY A 95 -15.70 7.63 1.44
N ARG A 96 -16.86 6.99 1.35
CA ARG A 96 -18.10 7.67 0.95
C ARG A 96 -18.49 8.79 1.90
N LYS A 97 -18.26 8.62 3.20
CA LYS A 97 -18.63 9.58 4.24
C LYS A 97 -17.69 10.79 4.31
N LEU A 98 -16.39 10.57 4.06
CA LEU A 98 -15.37 11.60 4.23
C LEU A 98 -15.01 12.33 2.94
N GLY A 99 -15.05 11.64 1.79
CA GLY A 99 -14.65 12.19 0.49
C GLY A 99 -13.15 12.37 0.29
N GLU A 100 -12.33 12.02 1.30
CA GLU A 100 -10.87 12.11 1.27
C GLU A 100 -10.21 10.84 0.69
N THR A 101 -8.93 10.91 0.34
CA THR A 101 -8.16 9.71 -0.02
C THR A 101 -8.00 8.83 1.20
N ILE A 102 -8.37 7.56 1.06
CA ILE A 102 -8.19 6.55 2.11
C ILE A 102 -7.13 5.55 1.66
N LEU A 103 -6.23 5.26 2.56
CA LEU A 103 -5.12 4.35 2.38
C LEU A 103 -5.29 3.17 3.32
N LEU A 104 -4.99 1.98 2.85
CA LEU A 104 -4.80 0.83 3.70
C LEU A 104 -3.34 0.39 3.58
N GLY A 105 -2.69 0.17 4.71
CA GLY A 105 -1.29 -0.20 4.74
C GLY A 105 -0.99 -1.30 5.73
N THR A 106 0.01 -2.11 5.43
CA THR A 106 0.54 -3.16 6.31
C THR A 106 2.03 -3.00 6.52
N LYS A 107 2.54 -3.58 7.61
CA LYS A 107 3.97 -3.59 7.89
C LYS A 107 4.70 -4.59 6.99
N THR A 108 5.68 -4.10 6.24
CA THR A 108 6.61 -4.92 5.46
C THR A 108 8.03 -4.47 5.79
N ASP A 109 8.72 -5.26 6.63
CA ASP A 109 10.06 -4.95 7.13
C ASP A 109 10.11 -3.60 7.88
N ILE A 110 10.88 -2.61 7.39
CA ILE A 110 10.97 -1.25 7.96
C ILE A 110 9.97 -0.27 7.30
N TYR A 111 9.13 -0.77 6.40
CA TYR A 111 8.19 0.04 5.63
C TYR A 111 6.72 -0.25 5.98
N VAL A 112 5.88 0.74 5.73
CA VAL A 112 4.47 0.54 5.45
C VAL A 112 4.34 0.33 3.95
N GLU A 113 3.73 -0.75 3.53
CA GLU A 113 3.33 -1.00 2.16
C GLU A 113 1.85 -0.68 2.00
N ILE A 114 1.52 0.18 1.04
CA ILE A 114 0.14 0.52 0.72
C ILE A 114 -0.48 -0.64 -0.06
N VAL A 115 -1.50 -1.27 0.50
CA VAL A 115 -2.16 -2.46 -0.06
C VAL A 115 -3.48 -2.15 -0.74
N ASP A 116 -4.15 -1.03 -0.38
CA ASP A 116 -5.35 -0.55 -1.07
C ASP A 116 -5.51 0.96 -0.94
N ILE A 117 -6.21 1.57 -1.91
CA ILE A 117 -6.43 3.00 -2.00
C ILE A 117 -7.84 3.28 -2.51
N LEU A 118 -8.59 4.08 -1.75
CA LEU A 118 -9.81 4.70 -2.24
C LEU A 118 -9.53 6.19 -2.47
N ARG A 119 -9.60 6.62 -3.74
CA ARG A 119 -9.28 8.00 -4.12
C ARG A 119 -10.34 8.98 -3.63
N ALA A 120 -9.90 10.17 -3.24
CA ALA A 120 -10.78 11.29 -2.90
C ALA A 120 -11.68 11.66 -4.09
N ARG A 121 -12.80 12.28 -3.78
CA ARG A 121 -13.69 12.91 -4.78
C ARG A 121 -13.34 14.38 -5.02
N GLU A 122 -12.57 14.96 -4.11
CA GLU A 122 -12.13 16.36 -4.16
C GLU A 122 -11.07 16.57 -5.23
N PRO A 123 -11.06 17.73 -5.93
CA PRO A 123 -10.04 18.05 -6.94
C PRO A 123 -8.61 18.04 -6.37
N LEU A 124 -8.42 18.61 -5.18
CA LEU A 124 -7.14 18.59 -4.47
C LEU A 124 -7.08 17.38 -3.54
N GLN A 125 -6.36 16.36 -3.94
CA GLN A 125 -6.25 15.08 -3.26
C GLN A 125 -4.80 14.62 -3.09
N TYR A 126 -4.57 13.74 -2.11
CA TYR A 126 -3.31 13.04 -1.99
C TYR A 126 -3.23 11.91 -3.00
N PHE A 127 -2.14 11.89 -3.76
CA PHE A 127 -1.92 10.89 -4.81
C PHE A 127 -0.82 9.91 -4.43
N THR A 128 -1.12 8.62 -4.51
CA THR A 128 -0.16 7.51 -4.31
C THR A 128 -0.67 6.26 -5.03
N HIS A 129 0.09 5.16 -4.99
CA HIS A 129 -0.24 3.90 -5.67
C HIS A 129 -0.20 2.73 -4.68
N VAL A 130 -0.96 1.68 -4.99
CA VAL A 130 -0.81 0.38 -4.33
C VAL A 130 0.61 -0.14 -4.58
N GLY A 131 1.24 -0.75 -3.58
CA GLY A 131 2.65 -1.15 -3.61
C GLY A 131 3.64 -0.05 -3.22
N THR A 132 3.20 1.22 -3.06
CA THR A 132 4.07 2.27 -2.53
C THR A 132 4.53 1.91 -1.13
N ARG A 133 5.82 2.11 -0.86
CA ARG A 133 6.46 1.89 0.44
C ARG A 133 6.92 3.19 1.05
N VAL A 134 6.53 3.44 2.30
CA VAL A 134 6.97 4.58 3.11
C VAL A 134 7.55 4.07 4.42
N LEU A 135 8.52 4.77 5.00
CA LEU A 135 9.16 4.34 6.24
C LEU A 135 8.17 4.26 7.40
N LEU A 136 8.15 3.15 8.13
CA LEU A 136 7.32 2.96 9.33
C LEU A 136 7.53 4.08 10.34
N VAL A 137 8.78 4.41 10.59
CA VAL A 137 9.17 5.41 11.59
C VAL A 137 8.84 6.85 11.18
N HIS A 138 8.52 7.06 9.89
CA HIS A 138 8.29 8.39 9.31
C HIS A 138 7.00 8.44 8.49
N SER A 139 5.91 7.90 9.01
CA SER A 139 4.60 7.99 8.35
C SER A 139 3.43 7.94 9.34
N GLY A 140 2.33 8.60 8.97
CA GLY A 140 1.10 8.58 9.77
C GLY A 140 0.44 7.21 9.87
N LEU A 141 0.69 6.31 8.91
CA LEU A 141 0.27 4.90 8.96
C LEU A 141 1.24 4.01 9.74
N GLY A 142 2.50 4.39 9.78
CA GLY A 142 3.54 3.58 10.43
C GLY A 142 3.44 3.61 11.95
N TRP A 143 3.13 4.76 12.55
CA TRP A 143 3.03 4.86 14.01
C TRP A 143 1.92 4.01 14.61
N PRO A 144 0.70 3.92 14.03
CA PRO A 144 -0.27 2.93 14.46
C PRO A 144 0.26 1.48 14.39
N LEU A 145 0.91 1.09 13.30
CA LEU A 145 1.50 -0.25 13.18
C LEU A 145 2.63 -0.51 14.19
N LEU A 146 3.40 0.54 14.53
CA LEU A 146 4.43 0.45 15.57
C LEU A 146 3.84 0.40 16.98
N SER A 147 2.64 0.94 17.21
CA SER A 147 2.00 0.93 18.53
C SER A 147 1.64 -0.48 19.02
N GLU A 148 1.47 -1.43 18.10
CA GLU A 148 1.24 -2.85 18.39
C GLU A 148 2.51 -3.62 18.80
N LEU A 149 3.68 -3.01 18.66
CA LEU A 149 4.97 -3.64 18.93
C LEU A 149 5.50 -3.22 20.30
N ARG A 150 6.35 -4.06 20.88
CA ARG A 150 7.10 -3.71 22.11
C ARG A 150 8.15 -2.64 21.81
N ASP A 151 8.50 -1.86 22.81
CA ASP A 151 9.45 -0.74 22.67
C ASP A 151 10.83 -1.14 22.17
N GLU A 152 11.29 -2.36 22.50
CA GLU A 152 12.53 -2.92 21.99
C GLU A 152 12.47 -3.17 20.49
N GLU A 153 11.32 -3.61 19.98
CA GLU A 153 11.10 -3.85 18.55
C GLU A 153 11.01 -2.53 17.78
N VAL A 154 10.31 -1.54 18.34
CA VAL A 154 10.27 -0.17 17.79
C VAL A 154 11.68 0.40 17.69
N ALA A 155 12.47 0.26 18.74
CA ALA A 155 13.87 0.74 18.77
C ALA A 155 14.76 -0.02 17.77
N ARG A 156 14.52 -1.32 17.55
CA ARG A 156 15.25 -2.13 16.57
C ARG A 156 14.93 -1.68 15.15
N ILE A 157 13.65 -1.46 14.83
CA ILE A 157 13.19 -0.95 13.53
C ILE A 157 13.80 0.42 13.28
N TYR A 158 13.75 1.34 14.25
CA TYR A 158 14.35 2.67 14.13
C TYR A 158 15.85 2.60 13.81
N ARG A 159 16.64 1.85 14.61
CA ARG A 159 18.10 1.71 14.39
C ARG A 159 18.40 1.12 13.00
N ARG A 160 17.59 0.17 12.54
CA ARG A 160 17.74 -0.43 11.21
C ARG A 160 17.41 0.57 10.11
N THR A 161 16.37 1.36 10.27
CA THR A 161 15.99 2.42 9.31
C THR A 161 17.11 3.46 9.18
N VAL A 162 17.68 3.92 10.29
CA VAL A 162 18.81 4.87 10.28
C VAL A 162 20.04 4.32 9.56
N ARG A 163 20.27 3.00 9.61
CA ARG A 163 21.41 2.38 8.91
C ARG A 163 21.18 2.23 7.39
N GLN A 164 19.96 2.01 6.97
CA GLN A 164 19.63 1.66 5.58
C GLN A 164 19.18 2.86 4.77
N ASP A 165 18.44 3.77 5.39
CA ASP A 165 17.90 4.97 4.75
C ASP A 165 18.37 6.21 5.52
N LYS A 166 18.86 7.20 4.78
CA LYS A 166 19.13 8.52 5.34
C LYS A 166 17.81 9.20 5.65
N ILE A 167 17.49 9.39 6.92
CA ILE A 167 16.31 10.13 7.35
C ILE A 167 16.66 11.62 7.35
N ASP A 168 16.56 12.28 6.21
CA ASP A 168 16.74 13.73 6.12
C ASP A 168 15.47 14.45 6.57
N GLY A 169 15.60 15.24 7.64
CA GLY A 169 14.55 16.18 8.09
C GLY A 169 13.30 15.59 8.75
N GLY A 170 13.27 14.26 8.97
CA GLY A 170 12.14 13.58 9.59
C GLY A 170 12.23 13.46 11.12
N ILE A 171 11.96 12.27 11.63
CA ILE A 171 12.11 11.94 13.05
C ILE A 171 13.59 11.94 13.41
N SER A 172 14.03 13.00 14.07
CA SER A 172 15.43 13.25 14.40
C SER A 172 15.93 12.42 15.59
N SER A 173 15.03 11.73 16.33
CA SER A 173 15.44 10.94 17.49
C SER A 173 14.50 9.79 17.80
N LEU A 174 15.05 8.71 18.37
CA LEU A 174 14.28 7.58 18.89
C LEU A 174 13.28 8.01 19.98
N ASN A 175 13.65 9.00 20.80
CA ASN A 175 12.76 9.50 21.86
C ASN A 175 11.51 10.15 21.29
N ARG A 176 11.63 10.93 20.22
CA ARG A 176 10.48 11.52 19.54
C ARG A 176 9.57 10.44 18.94
N LEU A 177 10.13 9.41 18.30
CA LEU A 177 9.38 8.28 17.80
C LEU A 177 8.62 7.56 18.93
N ARG A 178 9.31 7.24 20.03
CA ARG A 178 8.69 6.59 21.20
C ARG A 178 7.55 7.42 21.78
N GLY A 179 7.75 8.72 21.97
CA GLY A 179 6.71 9.63 22.44
C GLY A 179 5.48 9.65 21.52
N GLY A 180 5.69 9.67 20.20
CA GLY A 180 4.62 9.61 19.21
C GLY A 180 3.88 8.27 19.19
N VAL A 181 4.60 7.16 19.27
CA VAL A 181 4.00 5.80 19.36
C VAL A 181 3.21 5.66 20.66
N GLU A 182 3.73 6.14 21.79
CA GLU A 182 3.01 6.13 23.06
C GLU A 182 1.75 7.00 23.03
N GLN A 183 1.79 8.13 22.35
CA GLN A 183 0.59 8.94 22.12
C GLN A 183 -0.46 8.16 21.32
N VAL A 184 -0.04 7.42 20.28
CA VAL A 184 -0.96 6.57 19.49
C VAL A 184 -1.59 5.47 20.37
N ARG A 185 -0.84 4.85 21.27
CA ARG A 185 -1.37 3.85 22.22
C ARG A 185 -2.46 4.44 23.12
N ARG A 186 -2.30 5.69 23.57
CA ARG A 186 -3.30 6.37 24.42
C ARG A 186 -4.50 6.86 23.62
N ASP A 187 -4.27 7.52 22.50
CA ASP A 187 -5.29 8.27 21.77
C ASP A 187 -6.01 7.43 20.72
N GLY A 188 -5.37 6.29 20.29
CA GLY A 188 -5.86 5.38 19.27
C GLY A 188 -5.64 5.84 17.84
N TYR A 189 -4.93 6.97 17.63
CA TYR A 189 -4.64 7.49 16.29
C TYR A 189 -3.33 8.27 16.23
N CYS A 190 -2.79 8.41 15.00
CA CYS A 190 -1.70 9.31 14.68
C CYS A 190 -2.21 10.44 13.79
N LEU A 191 -1.95 11.70 14.13
CA LEU A 191 -2.10 12.83 13.22
C LEU A 191 -0.73 13.25 12.71
N SER A 192 -0.43 12.88 11.47
CA SER A 192 0.79 13.26 10.76
C SER A 192 0.59 14.60 10.05
N ARG A 193 1.55 15.50 10.20
CA ARG A 193 1.59 16.83 9.58
C ARG A 193 2.81 16.90 8.67
N GLY A 194 2.64 16.59 7.38
CA GLY A 194 3.72 16.70 6.39
C GLY A 194 4.88 15.72 6.57
N MET A 195 4.69 14.61 7.31
CA MET A 195 5.78 13.64 7.56
C MET A 195 6.37 13.07 6.27
N VAL A 196 5.53 12.55 5.38
CA VAL A 196 5.96 11.93 4.11
C VAL A 196 5.98 12.97 2.99
N THR A 197 4.94 13.80 2.93
CA THR A 197 4.77 14.80 1.88
C THR A 197 4.39 16.13 2.52
N ARG A 198 5.18 17.17 2.27
CA ARG A 198 4.91 18.52 2.79
C ARG A 198 3.53 19.02 2.39
N GLY A 199 2.78 19.59 3.33
CA GLY A 199 1.40 20.07 3.11
C GLY A 199 0.32 19.00 3.12
N VAL A 200 0.68 17.73 3.30
CA VAL A 200 -0.26 16.60 3.42
C VAL A 200 -0.45 16.21 4.88
N GLY A 201 -1.70 16.18 5.33
CA GLY A 201 -2.10 15.61 6.62
C GLY A 201 -2.55 14.15 6.44
N VAL A 202 -2.22 13.30 7.41
CA VAL A 202 -2.72 11.92 7.46
C VAL A 202 -3.19 11.60 8.88
N VAL A 203 -4.42 11.14 9.02
CA VAL A 203 -4.91 10.51 10.25
C VAL A 203 -4.83 9.00 10.09
N GLY A 204 -3.92 8.38 10.82
CA GLY A 204 -3.68 6.94 10.78
C GLY A 204 -4.20 6.23 12.03
N MET A 205 -4.80 5.06 11.87
CA MET A 205 -5.37 4.25 12.95
C MET A 205 -5.24 2.76 12.65
N MET A 206 -5.20 1.92 13.68
CA MET A 206 -5.23 0.47 13.52
C MET A 206 -6.62 -0.02 13.12
N VAL A 207 -6.66 -1.01 12.23
CA VAL A 207 -7.87 -1.74 11.86
C VAL A 207 -7.90 -3.06 12.65
N PRO A 208 -8.99 -3.39 13.34
CA PRO A 208 -9.15 -4.70 13.93
C PRO A 208 -9.06 -5.80 12.87
N THR A 209 -8.14 -6.72 13.05
CA THR A 209 -7.92 -7.88 12.17
C THR A 209 -8.05 -9.17 12.97
N PRO A 210 -8.60 -10.24 12.40
CA PRO A 210 -8.68 -11.53 13.08
C PRO A 210 -7.28 -12.05 13.46
N PRO A 211 -7.18 -12.91 14.50
CA PRO A 211 -5.93 -13.53 14.88
C PRO A 211 -5.23 -14.22 13.70
N GLY A 212 -3.90 -14.11 13.61
CA GLY A 212 -3.12 -14.70 12.53
C GLY A 212 -3.08 -13.90 11.22
N HIS A 213 -3.86 -12.84 11.08
CA HIS A 213 -3.80 -11.95 9.92
C HIS A 213 -2.74 -10.87 10.12
N ARG A 214 -2.22 -10.34 8.98
CA ARG A 214 -1.27 -9.22 9.04
C ARG A 214 -1.94 -7.98 9.63
N PRO A 215 -1.29 -7.27 10.57
CA PRO A 215 -1.79 -6.00 11.07
C PRO A 215 -2.00 -4.99 9.94
N LEU A 216 -3.15 -4.32 9.96
CA LEU A 216 -3.53 -3.31 8.99
C LEU A 216 -3.73 -1.96 9.69
N ALA A 217 -3.27 -0.90 9.04
CA ALA A 217 -3.59 0.47 9.43
C ALA A 217 -4.34 1.17 8.30
N ILE A 218 -5.37 1.93 8.66
CA ILE A 218 -6.08 2.81 7.75
C ILE A 218 -5.57 4.24 7.92
N GLY A 219 -5.39 4.97 6.80
CA GLY A 219 -5.02 6.36 6.79
C GLY A 219 -6.00 7.19 5.97
N ILE A 220 -6.41 8.31 6.50
CA ILE A 220 -7.19 9.32 5.79
C ILE A 220 -6.23 10.45 5.45
N ALA A 221 -6.00 10.70 4.17
CA ALA A 221 -4.98 11.58 3.64
C ALA A 221 -5.57 12.69 2.75
N GLY A 222 -5.06 13.90 2.92
CA GLY A 222 -5.47 15.08 2.14
C GLY A 222 -4.65 16.31 2.50
N PRO A 223 -5.02 17.52 1.99
CA PRO A 223 -4.40 18.76 2.41
C PRO A 223 -4.45 18.91 3.94
N GLN A 224 -3.31 19.25 4.53
CA GLN A 224 -3.13 19.24 6.00
C GLN A 224 -4.21 20.02 6.73
N GLU A 225 -4.50 21.26 6.33
CA GLU A 225 -5.51 22.10 6.96
C GLU A 225 -6.91 21.46 6.92
N ARG A 226 -7.26 20.82 5.81
CA ARG A 226 -8.56 20.16 5.65
C ARG A 226 -8.67 18.92 6.52
N ILE A 227 -7.60 18.14 6.64
CA ILE A 227 -7.54 16.97 7.53
C ILE A 227 -7.66 17.40 8.99
N GLU A 228 -6.93 18.44 9.42
CA GLU A 228 -7.00 18.97 10.78
C GLU A 228 -8.39 19.52 11.13
N LYS A 229 -8.97 20.33 10.24
CA LYS A 229 -10.34 20.86 10.40
C LYS A 229 -11.39 19.76 10.56
N ASN A 230 -11.21 18.64 9.84
CA ASN A 230 -12.15 17.53 9.85
C ASN A 230 -11.80 16.41 10.86
N LEU A 231 -10.78 16.59 11.71
CA LEU A 231 -10.27 15.53 12.60
C LEU A 231 -11.38 14.84 13.42
N THR A 232 -12.23 15.59 14.07
CA THR A 232 -13.34 15.04 14.87
C THR A 232 -14.28 14.16 14.01
N LYS A 233 -14.62 14.62 12.81
CA LYS A 233 -15.48 13.88 11.86
C LYS A 233 -14.79 12.59 11.39
N ILE A 234 -13.49 12.65 11.11
CA ILE A 234 -12.66 11.51 10.71
C ILE A 234 -12.64 10.47 11.83
N LEU A 235 -12.32 10.87 13.06
CA LEU A 235 -12.28 9.98 14.21
C LEU A 235 -13.64 9.33 14.50
N ALA A 236 -14.72 10.09 14.41
CA ALA A 236 -16.08 9.57 14.61
C ALA A 236 -16.46 8.53 13.55
N ALA A 237 -16.13 8.78 12.26
CA ALA A 237 -16.38 7.84 11.18
C ALA A 237 -15.63 6.54 11.39
N PHE A 238 -14.34 6.64 11.78
CA PHE A 238 -13.49 5.49 12.00
C PHE A 238 -13.93 4.65 13.23
N ARG A 239 -14.21 5.31 14.36
CA ARG A 239 -14.66 4.64 15.58
C ARG A 239 -15.95 3.83 15.36
N ALA A 240 -16.88 4.37 14.57
CA ALA A 240 -18.12 3.68 14.22
C ALA A 240 -17.85 2.38 13.43
N GLU A 241 -16.92 2.41 12.46
CA GLU A 241 -16.56 1.21 11.68
C GLU A 241 -15.70 0.24 12.50
N ASN A 242 -14.79 0.73 13.34
CA ASN A 242 -14.00 -0.13 14.24
C ASN A 242 -14.87 -0.92 15.22
N ALA A 243 -15.93 -0.31 15.74
CA ALA A 243 -16.88 -1.02 16.61
C ALA A 243 -17.58 -2.19 15.90
N ARG A 244 -17.86 -2.03 14.59
CA ARG A 244 -18.40 -3.10 13.75
C ARG A 244 -17.38 -4.19 13.46
N LEU A 245 -16.15 -3.80 13.11
CA LEU A 245 -15.06 -4.72 12.81
C LEU A 245 -14.62 -5.54 14.02
N LYS A 246 -14.65 -4.97 15.23
CA LYS A 246 -14.36 -5.72 16.47
C LYS A 246 -15.35 -6.85 16.73
N LYS A 247 -16.64 -6.63 16.43
CA LYS A 247 -17.65 -7.70 16.53
C LYS A 247 -17.35 -8.84 15.55
N PHE A 248 -16.92 -8.48 14.34
CA PHE A 248 -16.55 -9.47 13.33
C PHE A 248 -15.24 -10.20 13.69
N ALA A 249 -14.23 -9.50 14.21
CA ALA A 249 -12.97 -10.12 14.62
C ALA A 249 -13.09 -11.02 15.87
N GLY A 250 -14.13 -10.82 16.69
CA GLY A 250 -14.43 -11.64 17.86
C GLY A 250 -15.46 -12.76 17.63
N GLU A 251 -16.12 -12.79 16.48
CA GLU A 251 -17.06 -13.85 16.08
C GLU A 251 -16.37 -15.03 15.36
N GLY A 252 -15.04 -15.01 15.30
CA GLY A 252 -14.20 -16.05 14.68
C GLY A 252 -13.60 -17.07 15.64
N ASP A 253 -14.19 -17.24 16.85
CA ASP A 253 -13.87 -18.31 17.80
C ASP A 253 -14.89 -19.45 17.72
#